data_2345840671b3f604527303bb1f9747d7
#
_entry.id   2345840671b3f604527303bb1f9747d7
#
_cell.length_a   1.000
_cell.length_b   1.000
_cell.length_c   1.000
_cell.angle_alpha   90.00
_cell.angle_beta   90.00
_cell.angle_gamma   90.00
#
_symmetry.space_group_name_H-M   'P 1'
#
loop_
_entity.id
_entity.type
_entity.pdbx_description
1 polymer ?
#
loop_
_entity_poly.entity_id
_entity_poly.type
_entity_poly.pdbx_seq_one_letter_code
_entity_poly.pdbx_strand_id
1 'polypeptide(L)'
;MDKYMYPSLKARIQAEYKIYLLAFLFIAIADKIGQIKIPFGLGTFILFPIFYSLILGILSGPQVAKIIKSKEVKAASKLVIVAICPFIAKLGINAGASIETVISAGPALLLQEFGNLGTIFLAMPLALMLGLKREAIGATHSINRETNLALITD
;
A
#
# COMPACT_ATOMS: atom_id res chain seq x y z
N MET A 1 0.55 -23.96 -11.03
CA MET A 1 0.51 -23.45 -9.64
C MET A 1 1.69 -24.06 -8.91
N ASP A 2 2.82 -23.34 -8.83
CA ASP A 2 4.03 -23.84 -8.16
C ASP A 2 3.76 -23.92 -6.66
N LYS A 3 3.45 -25.12 -6.20
CA LYS A 3 2.99 -25.41 -4.84
C LYS A 3 4.04 -25.06 -3.77
N TYR A 4 5.32 -24.97 -4.15
CA TYR A 4 6.41 -24.54 -3.26
C TYR A 4 7.52 -23.86 -4.08
N MET A 5 7.60 -22.54 -4.01
CA MET A 5 8.67 -21.78 -4.65
C MET A 5 10.05 -22.08 -4.01
N TYR A 6 10.05 -22.64 -2.80
CA TYR A 6 11.26 -23.01 -2.05
C TYR A 6 11.11 -24.38 -1.38
N PRO A 7 12.12 -25.24 -1.46
CA PRO A 7 12.07 -26.60 -0.93
C PRO A 7 12.07 -26.67 0.61
N SER A 8 12.48 -25.62 1.31
CA SER A 8 12.50 -25.56 2.76
C SER A 8 12.33 -24.12 3.27
N LEU A 9 11.91 -24.00 4.53
CA LEU A 9 11.75 -22.70 5.21
C LEU A 9 13.09 -21.94 5.28
N LYS A 10 14.20 -22.65 5.47
CA LYS A 10 15.55 -22.05 5.47
C LYS A 10 15.91 -21.46 4.10
N ALA A 11 15.63 -22.17 3.02
CA ALA A 11 15.87 -21.70 1.66
C ALA A 11 15.01 -20.47 1.33
N ARG A 12 13.79 -20.42 1.84
CA ARG A 12 12.91 -19.26 1.73
C ARG A 12 13.48 -18.05 2.47
N ILE A 13 13.85 -18.21 3.73
CA ILE A 13 14.43 -17.12 4.52
C ILE A 13 15.72 -16.60 3.85
N GLN A 14 16.59 -17.48 3.38
CA GLN A 14 17.83 -17.08 2.68
C GLN A 14 17.57 -16.33 1.38
N ALA A 15 16.49 -16.65 0.67
CA ALA A 15 16.14 -15.96 -0.57
C ALA A 15 15.44 -14.62 -0.34
N GLU A 16 14.69 -14.49 0.75
CA GLU A 16 13.85 -13.34 1.03
C GLU A 16 14.47 -12.36 2.06
N TYR A 17 15.53 -12.76 2.80
CA TYR A 17 16.11 -11.94 3.89
C TYR A 17 16.48 -10.53 3.45
N LYS A 18 16.94 -10.37 2.22
CA LYS A 18 17.31 -9.08 1.65
C LYS A 18 16.09 -8.15 1.53
N ILE A 19 14.93 -8.69 1.16
CA ILE A 19 13.68 -7.92 1.07
C ILE A 19 13.27 -7.45 2.46
N TYR A 20 13.29 -8.34 3.46
CA TYR A 20 12.94 -7.99 4.84
C TYR A 20 13.89 -6.94 5.42
N LEU A 21 15.19 -7.11 5.17
CA LEU A 21 16.22 -6.17 5.66
C LEU A 21 16.07 -4.79 5.01
N LEU A 22 15.84 -4.72 3.70
CA LEU A 22 15.59 -3.47 2.99
C LEU A 22 14.28 -2.82 3.43
N ALA A 23 13.20 -3.59 3.59
CA ALA A 23 11.93 -3.06 4.08
C ALA A 23 12.08 -2.47 5.49
N PHE A 24 12.76 -3.18 6.39
CA PHE A 24 13.05 -2.69 7.73
C PHE A 24 13.89 -1.41 7.70
N LEU A 25 14.94 -1.37 6.89
CA LEU A 25 15.80 -0.20 6.72
C LEU A 25 14.99 1.02 6.23
N PHE A 26 14.15 0.83 5.20
CA PHE A 26 13.35 1.91 4.65
C PHE A 26 12.31 2.44 5.64
N ILE A 27 11.70 1.54 6.41
CA ILE A 27 10.76 1.93 7.48
C ILE A 27 11.52 2.71 8.56
N ALA A 28 12.68 2.23 9.00
CA ALA A 28 13.48 2.90 10.02
C ALA A 28 13.96 4.29 9.58
N ILE A 29 14.37 4.44 8.32
CA ILE A 29 14.74 5.75 7.75
C ILE A 29 13.50 6.66 7.70
N ALA A 30 12.38 6.16 7.21
CA ALA A 30 11.15 6.92 7.09
C ALA A 30 10.59 7.37 8.45
N ASP A 31 10.65 6.50 9.45
CA ASP A 31 10.22 6.80 10.81
C ASP A 31 11.12 7.84 11.48
N LYS A 32 12.44 7.76 11.23
CA LYS A 32 13.39 8.77 11.72
C LYS A 32 13.17 10.15 11.10
N ILE A 33 12.73 10.22 9.84
CA ILE A 33 12.35 11.49 9.18
C ILE A 33 11.07 12.03 9.80
N GLY A 34 10.11 11.12 10.14
CA GLY A 34 8.83 11.48 10.73
C GLY A 34 7.86 12.14 9.75
N GLN A 35 6.88 12.84 10.30
CA GLN A 35 5.88 13.58 9.53
C GLN A 35 6.40 14.97 9.18
N ILE A 36 6.39 15.33 7.91
CA ILE A 36 6.67 16.70 7.45
C ILE A 36 5.35 17.39 7.15
N LYS A 37 5.11 18.52 7.81
CA LYS A 37 3.94 19.37 7.61
C LYS A 37 4.34 20.60 6.80
N ILE A 38 3.77 20.75 5.62
CA ILE A 38 4.02 21.88 4.72
C ILE A 38 2.75 22.74 4.71
N PRO A 39 2.75 23.94 5.35
CA PRO A 39 1.60 24.81 5.34
C PRO A 39 1.44 25.44 3.96
N PHE A 40 0.25 25.29 3.38
CA PHE A 40 -0.19 25.98 2.18
C PHE A 40 -1.38 26.87 2.57
N GLY A 41 -1.22 28.13 2.64
CA GLY A 41 -2.20 29.18 2.95
C GLY A 41 -3.65 28.77 3.35
N LEU A 42 -4.30 27.90 2.63
CA LEU A 42 -5.65 27.38 2.89
C LEU A 42 -5.67 26.00 3.57
N GLY A 43 -4.50 25.38 3.80
CA GLY A 43 -4.41 24.05 4.40
C GLY A 43 -2.99 23.60 4.70
N THR A 44 -2.84 22.41 5.27
CA THR A 44 -1.53 21.82 5.56
C THR A 44 -1.39 20.50 4.80
N PHE A 45 -0.38 20.40 3.98
CA PHE A 45 -0.02 19.15 3.33
C PHE A 45 0.87 18.33 4.27
N ILE A 46 0.46 17.12 4.60
CA ILE A 46 1.18 16.24 5.52
C ILE A 46 1.80 15.08 4.75
N LEU A 47 3.13 15.02 4.77
CA LEU A 47 3.89 13.89 4.25
C LEU A 47 4.10 12.87 5.37
N PHE A 48 3.47 11.72 5.24
CA PHE A 48 3.62 10.62 6.17
C PHE A 48 4.88 9.78 5.86
N PRO A 49 5.48 9.10 6.86
CA PRO A 49 6.63 8.22 6.68
C PRO A 49 6.45 7.17 5.60
N ILE A 50 5.23 6.68 5.38
CA ILE A 50 4.91 5.70 4.34
C ILE A 50 5.29 6.18 2.93
N PHE A 51 5.20 7.48 2.64
CA PHE A 51 5.59 8.03 1.33
C PHE A 51 7.08 7.92 1.08
N TYR A 52 7.90 8.16 2.10
CA TYR A 52 9.36 8.01 1.98
C TYR A 52 9.74 6.55 1.78
N SER A 53 9.14 5.64 2.54
CA SER A 53 9.35 4.20 2.37
C SER A 53 8.97 3.74 0.96
N LEU A 54 7.85 4.25 0.42
CA LEU A 54 7.41 3.94 -0.94
C LEU A 54 8.42 4.46 -1.99
N ILE A 55 8.87 5.70 -1.86
CA ILE A 55 9.87 6.29 -2.77
C ILE A 55 11.17 5.48 -2.73
N LEU A 56 11.67 5.15 -1.54
CA LEU A 56 12.87 4.33 -1.38
C LEU A 56 12.70 2.94 -2.00
N GLY A 57 11.51 2.34 -1.84
CA GLY A 57 11.15 1.06 -2.48
C GLY A 57 11.20 1.14 -3.99
N ILE A 58 10.59 2.17 -4.60
CA ILE A 58 10.60 2.38 -6.06
C ILE A 58 12.03 2.62 -6.56
N LEU A 59 12.80 3.48 -5.89
CA LEU A 59 14.18 3.77 -6.27
C LEU A 59 15.08 2.54 -6.19
N SER A 60 14.83 1.63 -5.25
CA SER A 60 15.58 0.38 -5.10
C SER A 60 15.19 -0.69 -6.13
N GLY A 61 14.12 -0.44 -6.88
CA GLY A 61 13.55 -1.37 -7.84
C GLY A 61 14.47 -1.73 -9.01
N PRO A 62 14.13 -2.80 -9.77
CA PRO A 62 14.95 -3.32 -10.86
C PRO A 62 15.09 -2.36 -12.04
N GLN A 63 14.21 -1.37 -12.13
CA GLN A 63 14.21 -0.38 -13.21
C GLN A 63 15.12 0.83 -12.91
N VAL A 64 15.34 1.17 -11.64
CA VAL A 64 16.11 2.36 -11.23
C VAL A 64 17.49 1.94 -10.70
N ALA A 65 17.61 1.67 -9.42
CA ALA A 65 18.91 1.35 -8.81
C ALA A 65 19.33 -0.12 -8.99
N LYS A 66 18.43 -0.99 -9.44
CA LYS A 66 18.66 -2.43 -9.65
C LYS A 66 19.17 -3.17 -8.39
N ILE A 67 18.93 -2.61 -7.22
CA ILE A 67 19.30 -3.22 -5.94
C ILE A 67 18.47 -4.47 -5.71
N ILE A 68 17.18 -4.41 -6.07
CA ILE A 68 16.20 -5.50 -5.97
C ILE A 68 16.01 -6.10 -7.37
N LYS A 69 16.19 -7.41 -7.49
CA LYS A 69 16.00 -8.13 -8.76
C LYS A 69 14.50 -8.42 -9.00
N SER A 70 14.10 -8.61 -10.26
CA SER A 70 12.70 -8.92 -10.62
C SER A 70 12.15 -10.17 -9.93
N LYS A 71 12.99 -11.17 -9.66
CA LYS A 71 12.60 -12.37 -8.90
C LYS A 71 12.26 -12.03 -7.44
N GLU A 72 13.01 -11.11 -6.84
CA GLU A 72 12.80 -10.64 -5.47
C GLU A 72 11.51 -9.80 -5.37
N VAL A 73 11.19 -9.00 -6.40
CA VAL A 73 9.93 -8.25 -6.50
C VAL A 73 8.73 -9.19 -6.52
N LYS A 74 8.79 -10.27 -7.31
CA LYS A 74 7.72 -11.28 -7.35
C LYS A 74 7.54 -11.99 -6.00
N ALA A 75 8.63 -12.25 -5.28
CA ALA A 75 8.55 -12.79 -3.93
C ALA A 75 7.93 -11.78 -2.95
N ALA A 76 8.32 -10.51 -3.03
CA ALA A 76 7.76 -9.43 -2.21
C ALA A 76 6.26 -9.24 -2.43
N SER A 77 5.77 -9.32 -3.67
CA SER A 77 4.32 -9.23 -3.98
C SER A 77 3.50 -10.26 -3.20
N LYS A 78 3.98 -11.49 -3.10
CA LYS A 78 3.30 -12.54 -2.33
C LYS A 78 3.30 -12.31 -0.82
N LEU A 79 4.29 -11.55 -0.32
CA LEU A 79 4.38 -11.21 1.10
C LEU A 79 3.46 -10.04 1.49
N VAL A 80 3.02 -9.23 0.53
CA VAL A 80 2.14 -8.07 0.79
C VAL A 80 0.87 -8.51 1.50
N ILE A 81 0.22 -9.59 1.04
CA ILE A 81 -1.02 -10.10 1.65
C ILE A 81 -0.79 -10.49 3.11
N VAL A 82 0.33 -11.16 3.40
CA VAL A 82 0.66 -11.58 4.77
C VAL A 82 1.00 -10.37 5.65
N ALA A 83 1.70 -9.39 5.11
CA ALA A 83 2.10 -8.17 5.83
C ALA A 83 0.91 -7.24 6.11
N ILE A 84 -0.13 -7.24 5.28
CA ILE A 84 -1.35 -6.45 5.47
C ILE A 84 -2.18 -6.98 6.66
N CYS A 85 -2.16 -8.27 6.96
CA CYS A 85 -2.96 -8.83 8.06
C CYS A 85 -2.72 -8.15 9.42
N PRO A 86 -1.47 -7.99 9.93
CA PRO A 86 -1.23 -7.30 11.18
C PRO A 86 -1.55 -5.80 11.10
N PHE A 87 -1.43 -5.18 9.94
CA PHE A 87 -1.83 -3.80 9.72
C PHE A 87 -3.35 -3.62 9.88
N ILE A 88 -4.14 -4.49 9.25
CA ILE A 88 -5.61 -4.46 9.37
C ILE A 88 -6.03 -4.74 10.81
N ALA A 89 -5.39 -5.69 11.49
CA ALA A 89 -5.65 -5.96 12.89
C ALA A 89 -5.40 -4.73 13.77
N LYS A 90 -4.27 -4.04 13.55
CA LYS A 90 -3.97 -2.79 14.25
C LYS A 90 -5.00 -1.69 13.98
N LEU A 91 -5.45 -1.55 12.73
CA LEU A 91 -6.50 -0.60 12.39
C LEU A 91 -7.81 -0.92 13.12
N GLY A 92 -8.19 -2.20 13.15
CA GLY A 92 -9.37 -2.66 13.87
C GLY A 92 -9.31 -2.36 15.37
N ILE A 93 -8.16 -2.60 16.02
CA ILE A 93 -7.94 -2.29 17.43
C ILE A 93 -8.08 -0.77 17.66
N ASN A 94 -7.45 0.05 16.82
CA ASN A 94 -7.51 1.51 16.94
C ASN A 94 -8.94 2.03 16.72
N ALA A 95 -9.65 1.51 15.72
CA ALA A 95 -11.04 1.85 15.46
C ALA A 95 -11.95 1.47 16.63
N GLY A 96 -11.74 0.29 17.23
CA GLY A 96 -12.48 -0.15 18.41
C GLY A 96 -12.29 0.77 19.62
N ALA A 97 -11.06 1.22 19.87
CA ALA A 97 -10.75 2.16 20.93
C ALA A 97 -11.38 3.55 20.71
N SER A 98 -11.71 3.90 19.47
CA SER A 98 -12.27 5.20 19.09
C SER A 98 -13.72 5.09 18.62
N ILE A 99 -14.45 4.06 19.01
CA ILE A 99 -15.78 3.75 18.49
C ILE A 99 -16.79 4.91 18.69
N GLU A 100 -16.73 5.60 19.82
CA GLU A 100 -17.60 6.76 20.07
C GLU A 100 -17.32 7.89 19.09
N THR A 101 -16.06 8.16 18.80
CA THR A 101 -15.64 9.16 17.80
C THR A 101 -16.11 8.76 16.40
N VAL A 102 -16.01 7.47 16.06
CA VAL A 102 -16.49 6.95 14.78
C VAL A 102 -18.00 7.10 14.65
N ILE A 103 -18.76 6.78 15.69
CA ILE A 103 -20.22 6.94 15.68
C ILE A 103 -20.61 8.41 15.56
N SER A 104 -19.95 9.30 16.30
CA SER A 104 -20.22 10.75 16.23
C SER A 104 -19.87 11.37 14.87
N ALA A 105 -18.89 10.79 14.16
CA ALA A 105 -18.51 11.16 12.81
C ALA A 105 -19.40 10.53 11.72
N GLY A 106 -20.46 9.81 12.09
CA GLY A 106 -21.33 9.06 11.18
C GLY A 106 -21.77 9.83 9.92
N PRO A 107 -22.27 11.07 10.01
CA PRO A 107 -22.63 11.85 8.82
C PRO A 107 -21.45 12.13 7.89
N ALA A 108 -20.27 12.39 8.43
CA ALA A 108 -19.05 12.61 7.63
C ALA A 108 -18.57 11.31 6.95
N LEU A 109 -18.72 10.16 7.62
CA LEU A 109 -18.41 8.86 7.04
C LEU A 109 -19.36 8.52 5.89
N LEU A 110 -20.65 8.80 6.02
CA LEU A 110 -21.61 8.64 4.93
C LEU A 110 -21.23 9.51 3.72
N LEU A 111 -20.85 10.77 3.95
CA LEU A 111 -20.40 11.65 2.89
C LEU A 111 -19.13 11.12 2.19
N GLN A 112 -18.22 10.54 2.96
CA GLN A 112 -17.02 9.88 2.42
C GLN A 112 -17.39 8.70 1.55
N GLU A 113 -18.36 7.86 1.93
CA GLU A 113 -18.83 6.73 1.12
C GLU A 113 -19.47 7.20 -0.19
N PHE A 114 -20.23 8.28 -0.18
CA PHE A 114 -20.72 8.92 -1.42
C PHE A 114 -19.56 9.39 -2.30
N GLY A 115 -18.49 9.96 -1.71
CA GLY A 115 -17.27 10.30 -2.45
C GLY A 115 -16.59 9.08 -3.07
N ASN A 116 -16.57 7.96 -2.36
CA ASN A 116 -16.02 6.69 -2.86
C ASN A 116 -16.83 6.17 -4.06
N LEU A 117 -18.16 6.24 -4.02
CA LEU A 117 -19.02 5.93 -5.18
C LEU A 117 -18.71 6.83 -6.38
N GLY A 118 -18.41 8.11 -6.14
CA GLY A 118 -17.97 9.04 -7.17
C GLY A 118 -16.72 8.58 -7.93
N THR A 119 -15.80 7.88 -7.28
CA THR A 119 -14.62 7.34 -7.97
C THR A 119 -15.00 6.27 -8.99
N ILE A 120 -16.03 5.47 -8.73
CA ILE A 120 -16.52 4.45 -9.67
C ILE A 120 -17.12 5.15 -10.90
N PHE A 121 -17.98 6.14 -10.69
CA PHE A 121 -18.70 6.80 -11.78
C PHE A 121 -17.83 7.76 -12.60
N LEU A 122 -16.78 8.33 -12.03
CA LEU A 122 -15.91 9.29 -12.70
C LEU A 122 -14.57 8.67 -13.11
N ALA A 123 -13.89 7.99 -12.19
CA ALA A 123 -12.54 7.49 -12.45
C ALA A 123 -12.52 6.29 -13.40
N MET A 124 -13.50 5.38 -13.30
CA MET A 124 -13.55 4.22 -14.17
C MET A 124 -13.81 4.58 -15.64
N PRO A 125 -14.82 5.38 -15.99
CA PRO A 125 -15.02 5.81 -17.39
C PRO A 125 -13.81 6.56 -17.93
N LEU A 126 -13.21 7.45 -17.13
CA LEU A 126 -12.01 8.18 -17.54
C LEU A 126 -10.83 7.24 -17.81
N ALA A 127 -10.61 6.27 -16.93
CA ALA A 127 -9.57 5.26 -17.11
C ALA A 127 -9.78 4.42 -18.38
N LEU A 128 -11.02 4.02 -18.66
CA LEU A 128 -11.37 3.31 -19.89
C LEU A 128 -11.17 4.17 -21.14
N MET A 129 -11.52 5.46 -21.08
CA MET A 129 -11.29 6.41 -22.18
C MET A 129 -9.80 6.62 -22.46
N LEU A 130 -8.94 6.55 -21.42
CA LEU A 130 -7.48 6.59 -21.55
C LEU A 130 -6.86 5.28 -22.05
N GLY A 131 -7.69 4.28 -22.39
CA GLY A 131 -7.24 3.00 -22.92
C GLY A 131 -6.75 2.00 -21.87
N LEU A 132 -6.94 2.29 -20.59
CA LEU A 132 -6.65 1.35 -19.51
C LEU A 132 -7.74 0.26 -19.53
N LYS A 133 -7.32 -0.99 -19.61
CA LYS A 133 -8.24 -2.16 -19.64
C LYS A 133 -8.41 -2.70 -18.24
N ARG A 134 -7.56 -3.65 -17.90
CA ARG A 134 -7.58 -4.33 -16.59
C ARG A 134 -7.21 -3.38 -15.44
N GLU A 135 -6.29 -2.47 -15.71
CA GLU A 135 -5.82 -1.46 -14.76
C GLU A 135 -6.89 -0.42 -14.41
N ALA A 136 -7.93 -0.26 -15.24
CA ALA A 136 -9.06 0.62 -14.95
C ALA A 136 -9.80 0.23 -13.67
N ILE A 137 -9.80 -1.05 -13.31
CA ILE A 137 -10.38 -1.56 -12.05
C ILE A 137 -9.63 -0.94 -10.86
N GLY A 138 -8.31 -0.80 -10.94
CA GLY A 138 -7.51 -0.14 -9.91
C GLY A 138 -7.87 1.32 -9.67
N ALA A 139 -8.33 2.03 -10.70
CA ALA A 139 -8.75 3.42 -10.59
C ALA A 139 -10.03 3.62 -9.78
N THR A 140 -10.85 2.58 -9.62
CA THR A 140 -12.10 2.63 -8.84
C THR A 140 -11.90 2.40 -7.35
N HIS A 141 -10.72 1.92 -6.94
CA HIS A 141 -10.41 1.62 -5.54
C HIS A 141 -9.87 2.86 -4.84
N SER A 142 -10.71 3.57 -4.13
CA SER A 142 -10.30 4.69 -3.27
C SER A 142 -9.77 4.22 -1.93
N ILE A 143 -10.26 3.07 -1.45
CA ILE A 143 -9.87 2.40 -0.21
C ILE A 143 -9.30 1.02 -0.57
N ASN A 144 -8.34 0.53 0.24
CA ASN A 144 -7.82 -0.83 0.10
C ASN A 144 -7.00 -1.09 -1.19
N ARG A 145 -6.26 -0.09 -1.65
CA ARG A 145 -5.42 -0.17 -2.87
C ARG A 145 -4.37 -1.27 -2.79
N GLU A 146 -3.80 -1.51 -1.62
CA GLU A 146 -2.74 -2.48 -1.39
C GLU A 146 -3.21 -3.90 -1.67
N THR A 147 -4.41 -4.25 -1.23
CA THR A 147 -5.00 -5.57 -1.48
C THR A 147 -5.28 -5.77 -2.97
N ASN A 148 -5.76 -4.72 -3.65
CA ASN A 148 -6.03 -4.76 -5.07
C ASN A 148 -4.74 -4.91 -5.89
N LEU A 149 -3.68 -4.21 -5.50
CA LEU A 149 -2.37 -4.33 -6.14
C LEU A 149 -1.83 -5.77 -6.05
N ALA A 150 -2.02 -6.42 -4.90
CA ALA A 150 -1.64 -7.81 -4.71
C ALA A 150 -2.44 -8.78 -5.61
N LEU A 151 -3.74 -8.48 -5.87
CA LEU A 151 -4.59 -9.30 -6.74
C LEU A 151 -4.33 -9.10 -8.24
N ILE A 152 -3.89 -7.92 -8.66
CA ILE A 152 -3.62 -7.61 -10.07
C ILE A 152 -2.26 -8.13 -10.52
N THR A 153 -1.31 -8.27 -9.60
CA THR A 153 0.07 -8.71 -9.91
C THR A 153 0.20 -10.24 -10.05
N ASP A 154 -0.83 -11.03 -9.75
CA ASP A 154 -0.92 -12.46 -10.05
C ASP A 154 -1.55 -12.69 -11.43
#